data_c4161da101e793fd66ffc262d637532a
#
_entry.id   c4161da101e793fd66ffc262d637532a
#
_cell.length_a   1.000
_cell.length_b   1.000
_cell.length_c   1.000
_cell.angle_alpha   90.00
_cell.angle_beta   90.00
_cell.angle_gamma   90.00
#
_symmetry.space_group_name_H-M   'P 1'
#
loop_
_entity.id
_entity.type
_entity.pdbx_description
1 polymer ?
#
loop_
_entity_poly.entity_id
_entity_poly.type
_entity_poly.pdbx_seq_one_letter_code
_entity_poly.pdbx_strand_id
1 'polypeptide(L)' 'MSGKERREQILNILKDSGKPVPGVELARLLQVSRQVIVQDMALLRANGIEILSTNRG' A
#
# COMPACT_ATOMS: atom_id res chain seq x y z
N MET A 1 -4.07 -9.21 -11.49
CA MET A 1 -4.26 -9.03 -10.04
C MET A 1 -5.41 -8.08 -9.80
N SER A 2 -6.37 -8.47 -8.97
CA SER A 2 -7.49 -7.60 -8.63
C SER A 2 -7.06 -6.53 -7.63
N GLY A 3 -7.88 -5.50 -7.49
CA GLY A 3 -7.62 -4.47 -6.49
C GLY A 3 -7.59 -5.03 -5.07
N LYS A 4 -8.46 -5.99 -4.78
CA LYS A 4 -8.48 -6.64 -3.47
C LYS A 4 -7.16 -7.38 -3.21
N GLU A 5 -6.71 -8.16 -4.17
CA GLU A 5 -5.45 -8.88 -4.04
C GLU A 5 -4.27 -7.92 -3.87
N ARG A 6 -4.28 -6.84 -4.62
CA ARG A 6 -3.22 -5.84 -4.54
C ARG A 6 -3.18 -5.21 -3.15
N ARG A 7 -4.34 -4.86 -2.60
CA ARG A 7 -4.41 -4.28 -1.26
C ARG A 7 -3.93 -5.26 -0.19
N GLU A 8 -4.23 -6.55 -0.35
CA GLU A 8 -3.72 -7.56 0.56
C GLU A 8 -2.20 -7.64 0.51
N GLN A 9 -1.63 -7.55 -0.69
CA GLN A 9 -0.19 -7.56 -0.83
C GLN A 9 0.46 -6.32 -0.23
N ILE A 10 -0.18 -5.17 -0.38
CA ILE A 10 0.30 -3.95 0.26
C ILE A 10 0.40 -4.15 1.77
N LEU A 11 -0.65 -4.67 2.38
CA LEU A 11 -0.66 -4.91 3.82
C LEU A 11 0.43 -5.89 4.24
N ASN A 12 0.64 -6.94 3.45
CA ASN A 12 1.68 -7.90 3.76
C ASN A 12 3.07 -7.28 3.69
N ILE A 13 3.31 -6.47 2.68
CA ILE A 13 4.61 -5.78 2.54
C ILE A 13 4.85 -4.85 3.72
N LEU A 14 3.84 -4.07 4.10
CA LEU A 14 3.96 -3.15 5.20
C LEU A 14 4.20 -3.87 6.52
N LYS A 15 3.52 -4.99 6.71
CA LYS A 15 3.66 -5.78 7.93
C LYS A 15 5.06 -6.39 8.02
N ASP A 16 5.58 -6.88 6.91
CA ASP A 16 6.88 -7.57 6.89
C ASP A 16 8.06 -6.60 6.95
N SER A 17 7.88 -5.38 6.47
CA SER A 17 9.01 -4.46 6.37
C SER A 17 9.52 -3.98 7.72
N GLY A 18 8.62 -3.86 8.71
CA GLY A 18 8.97 -3.35 10.02
C GLY A 18 9.36 -1.88 10.03
N LYS A 19 9.20 -1.20 8.92
CA LYS A 19 9.53 0.22 8.79
C LYS A 19 8.64 0.83 7.71
N PRO A 20 8.50 2.18 7.67
CA PRO A 20 7.67 2.81 6.64
C PRO A 20 8.15 2.49 5.24
N VAL A 21 7.20 2.25 4.35
CA VAL A 21 7.50 1.98 2.94
C VAL A 21 6.82 3.07 2.11
N PRO A 22 7.59 3.85 1.34
CA PRO A 22 7.01 4.90 0.50
C PRO A 22 6.07 4.32 -0.56
N GLY A 23 5.05 5.09 -0.93
CA GLY A 23 4.12 4.66 -1.96
C GLY A 23 4.81 4.38 -3.29
N VAL A 24 5.86 5.13 -3.59
CA VAL A 24 6.66 4.90 -4.80
C VAL A 24 7.26 3.49 -4.79
N GLU A 25 7.74 3.06 -3.65
CA GLU A 25 8.33 1.73 -3.53
C GLU A 25 7.27 0.64 -3.70
N LEU A 26 6.10 0.85 -3.10
CA LEU A 26 4.99 -0.09 -3.28
C LEU A 26 4.57 -0.19 -4.74
N ALA A 27 4.51 0.96 -5.42
CA ALA A 27 4.15 0.98 -6.83
C ALA A 27 5.16 0.18 -7.66
N ARG A 28 6.43 0.34 -7.37
CA ARG A 28 7.49 -0.38 -8.07
C ARG A 28 7.39 -1.88 -7.82
N LEU A 29 7.21 -2.27 -6.57
CA LEU A 29 7.14 -3.68 -6.20
C LEU A 29 5.94 -4.38 -6.82
N LEU A 30 4.82 -3.68 -6.91
CA LEU A 30 3.58 -4.25 -7.44
C LEU A 30 3.38 -3.96 -8.92
N GLN A 31 4.31 -3.24 -9.54
CA GLN A 31 4.27 -2.91 -10.96
C GLN A 31 3.00 -2.18 -11.36
N VAL A 32 2.62 -1.20 -10.56
CA VAL A 32 1.47 -0.32 -10.84
C VAL A 32 1.92 1.13 -10.68
N SER A 33 1.06 2.05 -11.09
CA SER A 33 1.38 3.47 -10.94
C SER A 33 1.27 3.90 -9.47
N ARG A 34 1.97 4.98 -9.14
CA ARG A 34 1.88 5.54 -7.80
C ARG A 34 0.46 5.95 -7.47
N GLN A 35 -0.28 6.44 -8.45
CA GLN A 35 -1.66 6.87 -8.24
C GLN A 35 -2.56 5.70 -7.82
N VAL A 36 -2.31 4.52 -8.38
CA VAL A 36 -3.05 3.32 -7.99
C VAL A 36 -2.80 3.01 -6.52
N ILE A 37 -1.56 3.16 -6.08
CA ILE A 37 -1.21 2.93 -4.67
C ILE A 37 -1.91 3.96 -3.78
N VAL A 38 -1.93 5.21 -4.18
CA VAL A 38 -2.61 6.27 -3.41
C VAL A 38 -4.09 5.92 -3.22
N GLN A 39 -4.75 5.46 -4.29
CA GLN A 39 -6.16 5.06 -4.20
C GLN A 39 -6.34 3.86 -3.29
N ASP A 40 -5.48 2.85 -3.40
CA ASP A 40 -5.57 1.68 -2.55
C ASP A 40 -5.37 2.04 -1.07
N MET A 41 -4.44 2.93 -0.78
CA MET A 41 -4.21 3.36 0.59
C MET A 41 -5.43 4.09 1.14
N ALA A 42 -6.07 4.91 0.33
CA ALA A 42 -7.29 5.60 0.74
C ALA A 42 -8.40 4.61 1.06
N LEU A 43 -8.54 3.57 0.24
CA LEU A 43 -9.54 2.53 0.47
C LEU A 43 -9.25 1.75 1.76
N LEU A 44 -8.00 1.43 2.01
CA LEU A 44 -7.62 0.73 3.23
C LEU A 44 -7.96 1.56 4.48
N ARG A 45 -7.67 2.86 4.44
CA ARG A 45 -8.01 3.74 5.55
C ARG A 45 -9.52 3.84 5.74
N ALA A 46 -10.26 3.91 4.65
CA ALA A 46 -11.71 3.99 4.72
C ALA A 46 -12.32 2.74 5.36
N ASN A 47 -11.62 1.62 5.27
CA ASN A 47 -12.05 0.37 5.90
C ASN A 47 -11.53 0.21 7.32
N GLY A 48 -11.00 1.27 7.91
CA GLY A 48 -10.55 1.26 9.29
C GLY A 48 -9.19 0.65 9.52
N ILE A 49 -8.44 0.41 8.47
CA ILE A 49 -7.10 -0.16 8.60
C ILE A 49 -6.10 0.95 8.80
N GLU A 50 -5.34 0.88 9.88
CA GLU A 50 -4.30 1.86 10.15
C GLU A 50 -3.08 1.57 9.29
N ILE A 51 -2.62 2.59 8.60
CA ILE A 51 -1.44 2.47 7.76
C ILE A 51 -0.36 3.37 8.32
N LEU A 52 0.28 2.89 9.34
CA LEU A 52 1.34 3.64 10.02
C LEU A 52 2.69 3.42 9.36
N SER A 53 2.78 2.41 8.53
CA SER A 53 4.07 2.03 7.95
C SER A 53 4.38 2.73 6.65
N THR A 54 3.45 3.51 6.10
CA THR A 54 3.74 4.23 4.87
C THR A 54 4.21 5.63 5.20
N ASN A 55 5.20 6.04 4.43
CA ASN A 55 5.62 7.41 4.43
C ASN A 55 4.57 8.24 3.68
N ARG A 56 4.73 9.55 3.68
CA ARG A 56 3.78 10.43 3.00
C ARG A 56 3.81 10.36 1.50
N GLY A 57 4.67 9.64 0.97
CA GLY A 57 4.79 9.55 -0.48
C GLY A 57 3.69 8.75 -1.13
#